data_5ddea85eeccbcf6a6d88bc47703d808f
#
_entry.id   5ddea85eeccbcf6a6d88bc47703d808f
#
_cell.length_a   1.000
_cell.length_b   1.000
_cell.length_c   1.000
_cell.angle_alpha   90.00
_cell.angle_beta   90.00
_cell.angle_gamma   90.00
#
_symmetry.space_group_name_H-M   'P 1'
#
loop_
_entity.id
_entity.type
_entity.pdbx_description
1 polymer ?
#
loop_
_entity_poly.entity_id
_entity_poly.type
_entity_poly.pdbx_seq_one_letter_code
_entity_poly.pdbx_strand_id
1 'polypeptide(L)'
;LGDVYKRQALYYVKKFTHIRLKKQHFILKPQVCLNIASLGMSNCLNQVAITFVQIVMNNSMTYYGAKTIYGSEIPLAASGIVMKTNGILLSVIIGLSQGSQPIIGFNYGAKQYDRVRGIYRLAISCNLVVSAIGFLLFQFFPKQIIALFGTGDELYFTFAVRFMRIFLFMVIVLSLIHI
;
A
#
# COMPACT_ATOMS: atom_id res chain seq x y z
N LEU A 1 -6.99 17.05 8.97
CA LEU A 1 -6.98 16.73 7.53
C LEU A 1 -8.32 17.06 6.84
N GLY A 2 -9.48 16.67 7.41
CA GLY A 2 -10.79 16.95 6.80
C GLY A 2 -11.10 18.42 6.52
N ASP A 3 -10.66 19.33 7.38
CA ASP A 3 -10.92 20.77 7.20
C ASP A 3 -10.04 21.41 6.12
N VAL A 4 -8.85 20.88 5.87
CA VAL A 4 -8.00 21.34 4.78
C VAL A 4 -8.65 21.00 3.44
N TYR A 5 -9.17 19.77 3.27
CA TYR A 5 -9.87 19.38 2.04
C TYR A 5 -11.17 20.15 1.83
N LYS A 6 -11.92 20.45 2.88
CA LYS A 6 -13.12 21.31 2.79
C LYS A 6 -12.76 22.72 2.30
N ARG A 7 -11.70 23.32 2.85
CA ARG A 7 -11.22 24.65 2.41
C ARG A 7 -10.72 24.61 0.98
N GLN A 8 -10.02 23.57 0.56
CA GLN A 8 -9.60 23.39 -0.82
C GLN A 8 -10.81 23.28 -1.76
N ALA A 9 -11.80 22.46 -1.44
CA ALA A 9 -13.02 22.32 -2.24
C ALA A 9 -13.75 23.66 -2.37
N LEU A 10 -13.91 24.44 -1.28
CA LEU A 10 -14.50 25.77 -1.32
C LEU A 10 -13.70 26.77 -2.15
N TYR A 11 -12.37 26.70 -2.09
CA TYR A 11 -11.48 27.52 -2.91
C TYR A 11 -11.66 27.20 -4.41
N TYR A 12 -11.69 25.90 -4.76
CA TYR A 12 -11.94 25.45 -6.13
C TYR A 12 -13.29 25.94 -6.66
N VAL A 13 -14.36 25.78 -5.90
CA VAL A 13 -15.71 26.23 -6.30
C VAL A 13 -15.77 27.74 -6.52
N LYS A 14 -15.07 28.53 -5.69
CA LYS A 14 -15.13 30.01 -5.72
C LYS A 14 -14.14 30.67 -6.68
N LYS A 15 -12.93 30.15 -6.82
CA LYS A 15 -11.81 30.80 -7.52
C LYS A 15 -11.31 30.09 -8.78
N PHE A 16 -11.79 28.87 -9.07
CA PHE A 16 -11.29 28.13 -10.21
C PHE A 16 -11.91 28.66 -11.52
N THR A 17 -11.07 29.27 -12.35
CA THR A 17 -11.55 29.97 -13.58
C THR A 17 -11.67 29.06 -14.80
N HIS A 18 -10.93 27.93 -14.84
CA HIS A 18 -10.86 27.04 -16.00
C HIS A 18 -12.06 26.10 -16.13
N ILE A 19 -12.66 25.69 -14.99
CA ILE A 19 -13.83 24.81 -15.01
C ILE A 19 -14.92 25.43 -14.14
N ARG A 20 -15.96 25.97 -14.76
CA ARG A 20 -17.15 26.48 -14.06
C ARG A 20 -18.17 25.36 -13.89
N LEU A 21 -18.51 25.04 -12.63
CA LEU A 21 -19.58 24.08 -12.35
C LEU A 21 -20.93 24.66 -12.78
N LYS A 22 -21.60 24.00 -13.70
CA LYS A 22 -22.96 24.32 -14.17
C LYS A 22 -23.92 23.25 -13.65
N LYS A 23 -25.20 23.57 -13.47
CA LYS A 23 -26.22 22.62 -13.01
C LYS A 23 -26.26 21.33 -13.86
N GLN A 24 -26.02 21.44 -15.14
CA GLN A 24 -25.97 20.32 -16.10
C GLN A 24 -24.83 19.32 -15.80
N HIS A 25 -23.77 19.70 -15.07
CA HIS A 25 -22.67 18.82 -14.69
C HIS A 25 -23.05 17.89 -13.52
N PHE A 26 -24.15 18.17 -12.83
CA PHE A 26 -24.67 17.33 -11.74
C PHE A 26 -25.67 16.27 -12.23
N ILE A 27 -25.98 16.25 -13.53
CA ILE A 27 -26.84 15.23 -14.12
C ILE A 27 -25.99 13.97 -14.33
N LEU A 28 -26.34 12.89 -13.60
CA LEU A 28 -25.68 11.61 -13.73
C LEU A 28 -25.99 11.00 -15.10
N LYS A 29 -24.95 10.78 -15.89
CA LYS A 29 -25.05 10.07 -17.18
C LYS A 29 -24.72 8.59 -16.92
N PRO A 30 -25.67 7.65 -17.16
CA PRO A 30 -25.47 6.22 -16.86
C PRO A 30 -24.19 5.66 -17.49
N GLN A 31 -23.89 6.02 -18.73
CA GLN A 31 -22.69 5.56 -19.43
C GLN A 31 -21.39 6.00 -18.75
N VAL A 32 -21.35 7.23 -18.25
CA VAL A 32 -20.16 7.74 -17.51
C VAL A 32 -20.02 7.01 -16.18
N CYS A 33 -21.14 6.80 -15.48
CA CYS A 33 -21.15 6.06 -14.22
C CYS A 33 -20.66 4.61 -14.41
N LEU A 34 -21.11 3.93 -15.47
CA LEU A 34 -20.66 2.57 -15.80
C LEU A 34 -19.15 2.53 -16.11
N ASN A 35 -18.65 3.50 -16.87
CA ASN A 35 -17.21 3.58 -17.16
C ASN A 35 -16.39 3.79 -15.90
N ILE A 36 -16.82 4.67 -14.99
CA ILE A 36 -16.16 4.90 -13.70
C ILE A 36 -16.21 3.64 -12.83
N ALA A 37 -17.37 2.99 -12.76
CA ALA A 37 -17.53 1.74 -12.01
C ALA A 37 -16.63 0.62 -12.56
N SER A 38 -16.58 0.47 -13.90
CA SER A 38 -15.73 -0.52 -14.55
C SER A 38 -14.24 -0.31 -14.25
N LEU A 39 -13.76 0.93 -14.31
CA LEU A 39 -12.37 1.26 -13.97
C LEU A 39 -12.05 1.06 -12.48
N GLY A 40 -13.02 1.38 -11.61
CA GLY A 40 -12.86 1.22 -10.16
C GLY A 40 -13.02 -0.22 -9.67
N MET A 41 -13.71 -1.08 -10.42
CA MET A 41 -14.04 -2.45 -10.00
C MET A 41 -12.80 -3.29 -9.71
N SER A 42 -11.76 -3.18 -10.54
CA SER A 42 -10.50 -3.91 -10.35
C SER A 42 -9.85 -3.60 -8.99
N ASN A 43 -9.75 -2.32 -8.65
CA ASN A 43 -9.20 -1.89 -7.35
C ASN A 43 -10.09 -2.29 -6.18
N CYS A 44 -11.41 -2.23 -6.36
CA CYS A 44 -12.39 -2.67 -5.37
C CYS A 44 -12.23 -4.15 -5.05
N LEU A 45 -12.20 -5.01 -6.07
CA LEU A 45 -12.02 -6.46 -5.91
C LEU A 45 -10.67 -6.79 -5.26
N ASN A 46 -9.61 -6.10 -5.65
CA ASN A 46 -8.29 -6.26 -5.03
C ASN A 46 -8.34 -5.93 -3.52
N GLN A 47 -8.98 -4.82 -3.15
CA GLN A 47 -9.09 -4.42 -1.74
C GLN A 47 -9.95 -5.39 -0.92
N VAL A 48 -11.02 -5.91 -1.50
CA VAL A 48 -11.86 -6.96 -0.88
C VAL A 48 -11.03 -8.23 -0.66
N ALA A 49 -10.25 -8.65 -1.65
CA ALA A 49 -9.38 -9.84 -1.53
C ALA A 49 -8.33 -9.66 -0.42
N ILE A 50 -7.67 -8.50 -0.35
CA ILE A 50 -6.70 -8.20 0.72
C ILE A 50 -7.37 -8.25 2.10
N THR A 51 -8.55 -7.66 2.24
CA THR A 51 -9.31 -7.66 3.49
C THR A 51 -9.70 -9.08 3.91
N PHE A 52 -10.15 -9.90 2.95
CA PHE A 52 -10.50 -11.31 3.21
C PHE A 52 -9.28 -12.09 3.70
N VAL A 53 -8.13 -11.97 3.02
CA VAL A 53 -6.87 -12.62 3.45
C VAL A 53 -6.48 -12.17 4.86
N GLN A 54 -6.64 -10.90 5.19
CA GLN A 54 -6.32 -10.38 6.52
C GLN A 54 -7.24 -10.95 7.61
N ILE A 55 -8.53 -11.12 7.34
CA ILE A 55 -9.48 -11.76 8.26
C ILE A 55 -9.11 -13.22 8.50
N VAL A 56 -8.84 -13.98 7.42
CA VAL A 56 -8.44 -15.39 7.53
C VAL A 56 -7.12 -15.52 8.30
N MET A 57 -6.16 -14.65 8.03
CA MET A 57 -4.88 -14.66 8.72
C MET A 57 -5.03 -14.37 10.21
N ASN A 58 -5.79 -13.34 10.59
CA ASN A 58 -6.02 -13.00 11.98
C ASN A 58 -6.72 -14.14 12.74
N ASN A 59 -7.76 -14.74 12.15
CA ASN A 59 -8.45 -15.90 12.73
C ASN A 59 -7.52 -17.10 12.89
N SER A 60 -6.68 -17.38 11.90
CA SER A 60 -5.69 -18.45 11.93
C SER A 60 -4.66 -18.21 13.04
N MET A 61 -4.13 -16.99 13.14
CA MET A 61 -3.17 -16.63 14.20
C MET A 61 -3.76 -16.81 15.60
N THR A 62 -5.01 -16.41 15.81
CA THR A 62 -5.72 -16.60 17.08
C THR A 62 -5.95 -18.07 17.37
N TYR A 63 -6.49 -18.84 16.41
CA TYR A 63 -6.84 -20.24 16.61
C TYR A 63 -5.63 -21.14 16.83
N TYR A 64 -4.60 -21.03 15.97
CA TYR A 64 -3.41 -21.85 16.11
C TYR A 64 -2.49 -21.36 17.23
N GLY A 65 -2.44 -20.04 17.46
CA GLY A 65 -1.70 -19.46 18.56
C GLY A 65 -2.15 -20.01 19.91
N ALA A 66 -3.47 -20.09 20.14
CA ALA A 66 -4.05 -20.63 21.37
C ALA A 66 -3.65 -22.09 21.66
N LYS A 67 -3.21 -22.85 20.65
CA LYS A 67 -2.74 -24.23 20.78
C LYS A 67 -1.23 -24.36 21.02
N THR A 68 -0.51 -23.25 21.11
CA THR A 68 0.92 -23.21 21.29
C THR A 68 1.30 -22.47 22.57
N ILE A 69 2.57 -22.51 22.94
CA ILE A 69 3.12 -21.76 24.07
C ILE A 69 2.96 -20.24 23.93
N TYR A 70 2.68 -19.74 22.73
CA TYR A 70 2.53 -18.31 22.44
C TYR A 70 1.16 -17.73 22.79
N GLY A 71 0.15 -18.60 22.99
CA GLY A 71 -1.22 -18.15 23.19
C GLY A 71 -1.82 -17.45 21.96
N SER A 72 -3.03 -16.93 22.08
CA SER A 72 -3.72 -16.24 20.99
C SER A 72 -3.25 -14.79 20.76
N GLU A 73 -2.74 -14.14 21.82
CA GLU A 73 -2.45 -12.70 21.80
C GLU A 73 -1.11 -12.39 21.14
N ILE A 74 -0.06 -13.16 21.45
CA ILE A 74 1.30 -12.91 20.92
C ILE A 74 1.33 -12.98 19.38
N PRO A 75 0.80 -14.05 18.72
CA PRO A 75 0.80 -14.11 17.26
C PRO A 75 -0.01 -12.98 16.62
N LEU A 76 -1.15 -12.63 17.19
CA LEU A 76 -2.02 -11.56 16.69
C LEU A 76 -1.32 -10.18 16.80
N ALA A 77 -0.74 -9.86 17.96
CA ALA A 77 -0.01 -8.63 18.17
C ALA A 77 1.21 -8.51 17.25
N ALA A 78 2.01 -9.58 17.16
CA ALA A 78 3.18 -9.63 16.28
C ALA A 78 2.80 -9.47 14.81
N SER A 79 1.74 -10.14 14.34
CA SER A 79 1.26 -9.99 12.97
C SER A 79 0.83 -8.55 12.66
N GLY A 80 0.15 -7.89 13.60
CA GLY A 80 -0.25 -6.50 13.47
C GLY A 80 0.95 -5.54 13.27
N ILE A 81 2.03 -5.73 14.03
CA ILE A 81 3.25 -4.92 13.90
C ILE A 81 3.97 -5.21 12.57
N VAL A 82 4.11 -6.47 12.20
CA VAL A 82 4.75 -6.85 10.92
C VAL A 82 3.96 -6.30 9.73
N MET A 83 2.64 -6.36 9.78
CA MET A 83 1.78 -5.77 8.76
C MET A 83 1.93 -4.25 8.65
N LYS A 84 1.99 -3.53 9.77
CA LYS A 84 2.23 -2.08 9.78
C LYS A 84 3.60 -1.73 9.22
N THR A 85 4.63 -2.47 9.59
CA THR A 85 5.99 -2.29 9.08
C THR A 85 6.06 -2.51 7.57
N ASN A 86 5.43 -3.58 7.08
CA ASN A 86 5.28 -3.84 5.65
C ASN A 86 4.52 -2.71 4.94
N GLY A 87 3.45 -2.21 5.56
CA GLY A 87 2.65 -1.10 5.04
C GLY A 87 3.46 0.19 4.85
N ILE A 88 4.39 0.50 5.76
CA ILE A 88 5.30 1.65 5.63
C ILE A 88 6.20 1.48 4.40
N LEU A 89 6.83 0.33 4.22
CA LEU A 89 7.66 0.05 3.05
C LEU A 89 6.84 0.12 1.75
N LEU A 90 5.68 -0.52 1.72
CA LEU A 90 4.78 -0.50 0.57
C LEU A 90 4.30 0.91 0.23
N SER A 91 4.09 1.78 1.22
CA SER A 91 3.69 3.18 0.98
C SER A 91 4.74 3.94 0.19
N VAL A 92 6.03 3.70 0.43
CA VAL A 92 7.13 4.31 -0.35
C VAL A 92 7.13 3.78 -1.78
N ILE A 93 6.99 2.47 -1.96
CA ILE A 93 6.98 1.80 -3.27
C ILE A 93 5.78 2.29 -4.10
N ILE A 94 4.59 2.31 -3.50
CA ILE A 94 3.37 2.79 -4.15
C ILE A 94 3.48 4.28 -4.48
N GLY A 95 4.07 5.09 -3.59
CA GLY A 95 4.30 6.51 -3.82
C GLY A 95 5.19 6.77 -5.04
N LEU A 96 6.29 6.03 -5.19
CA LEU A 96 7.16 6.09 -6.37
C LEU A 96 6.42 5.69 -7.65
N SER A 97 5.64 4.61 -7.59
CA SER A 97 4.86 4.12 -8.74
C SER A 97 3.78 5.13 -9.14
N GLN A 98 3.01 5.63 -8.19
CA GLN A 98 1.97 6.65 -8.46
C GLN A 98 2.56 7.99 -8.93
N GLY A 99 3.73 8.39 -8.42
CA GLY A 99 4.43 9.58 -8.89
C GLY A 99 4.90 9.49 -10.34
N SER A 100 5.21 8.29 -10.82
CA SER A 100 5.63 8.06 -12.21
C SER A 100 4.45 8.04 -13.21
N GLN A 101 3.23 7.71 -12.77
CA GLN A 101 2.06 7.54 -13.63
C GLN A 101 1.71 8.80 -14.47
N PRO A 102 1.62 10.03 -13.91
CA PRO A 102 1.30 11.20 -14.70
C PRO A 102 2.38 11.51 -15.75
N ILE A 103 3.66 11.25 -15.44
CA ILE A 103 4.77 11.46 -16.38
C ILE A 103 4.69 10.45 -17.52
N ILE A 104 4.41 9.19 -17.21
CA ILE A 104 4.19 8.12 -18.19
C ILE A 104 2.99 8.49 -19.08
N GLY A 105 1.85 8.86 -18.49
CA GLY A 105 0.64 9.19 -19.21
C GLY A 105 0.83 10.36 -20.19
N PHE A 106 1.52 11.42 -19.75
CA PHE A 106 1.82 12.57 -20.60
C PHE A 106 2.73 12.19 -21.79
N ASN A 107 3.83 11.49 -21.55
CA ASN A 107 4.75 11.09 -22.61
C ASN A 107 4.14 10.05 -23.55
N TYR A 108 3.28 9.16 -23.03
CA TYR A 108 2.53 8.19 -23.83
C TYR A 108 1.55 8.90 -24.79
N GLY A 109 0.79 9.89 -24.28
CA GLY A 109 -0.11 10.72 -25.10
C GLY A 109 0.65 11.52 -26.17
N ALA A 110 1.87 11.96 -25.88
CA ALA A 110 2.76 12.64 -26.82
C ALA A 110 3.50 11.67 -27.77
N LYS A 111 3.22 10.35 -27.72
CA LYS A 111 3.86 9.29 -28.52
C LYS A 111 5.39 9.18 -28.31
N GLN A 112 5.90 9.66 -27.20
CA GLN A 112 7.35 9.62 -26.85
C GLN A 112 7.67 8.30 -26.12
N TYR A 113 7.57 7.18 -26.79
CA TYR A 113 7.67 5.84 -26.20
C TYR A 113 9.06 5.54 -25.59
N ASP A 114 10.12 6.14 -26.09
CA ASP A 114 11.47 5.94 -25.53
C ASP A 114 11.59 6.59 -24.15
N ARG A 115 10.96 7.76 -23.95
CA ARG A 115 10.87 8.38 -22.63
C ARG A 115 10.02 7.55 -21.67
N VAL A 116 8.88 7.00 -22.13
CA VAL A 116 8.03 6.11 -21.34
C VAL A 116 8.84 4.91 -20.85
N ARG A 117 9.61 4.25 -21.74
CA ARG A 117 10.49 3.12 -21.37
C ARG A 117 11.57 3.53 -20.37
N GLY A 118 12.16 4.71 -20.55
CA GLY A 118 13.16 5.25 -19.63
C GLY A 118 12.60 5.46 -18.23
N ILE A 119 11.44 6.10 -18.12
CA ILE A 119 10.75 6.36 -16.84
C ILE A 119 10.36 5.04 -16.17
N TYR A 120 9.83 4.09 -16.94
CA TYR A 120 9.43 2.78 -16.41
C TYR A 120 10.63 2.01 -15.86
N ARG A 121 11.75 1.96 -16.59
CA ARG A 121 13.00 1.33 -16.11
C ARG A 121 13.51 2.00 -14.84
N LEU A 122 13.48 3.34 -14.79
CA LEU A 122 13.91 4.09 -13.61
C LEU A 122 13.00 3.77 -12.41
N ALA A 123 11.69 3.76 -12.58
CA ALA A 123 10.73 3.41 -11.53
C ALA A 123 10.96 2.00 -10.99
N ILE A 124 11.15 1.01 -11.86
CA ILE A 124 11.49 -0.36 -11.47
C ILE A 124 12.80 -0.39 -10.68
N SER A 125 13.86 0.26 -11.17
CA SER A 125 15.16 0.27 -10.51
C SER A 125 15.08 0.90 -9.12
N CYS A 126 14.41 2.05 -8.99
CA CYS A 126 14.22 2.71 -7.69
C CYS A 126 13.44 1.83 -6.72
N ASN A 127 12.33 1.23 -7.17
CA ASN A 127 11.54 0.34 -6.33
C ASN A 127 12.31 -0.92 -5.93
N LEU A 128 13.12 -1.48 -6.82
CA LEU A 128 13.98 -2.63 -6.51
C LEU A 128 15.02 -2.28 -5.45
N VAL A 129 15.66 -1.11 -5.55
CA VAL A 129 16.63 -0.65 -4.54
C VAL A 129 15.94 -0.45 -3.19
N VAL A 130 14.80 0.24 -3.15
CA VAL A 130 14.04 0.47 -1.90
C VAL A 130 13.61 -0.85 -1.27
N SER A 131 13.08 -1.80 -2.07
CA SER A 131 12.66 -3.11 -1.56
C SER A 131 13.83 -3.97 -1.10
N ALA A 132 14.99 -3.90 -1.78
CA ALA A 132 16.19 -4.59 -1.35
C ALA A 132 16.72 -4.05 -0.02
N ILE A 133 16.75 -2.72 0.16
CA ILE A 133 17.08 -2.11 1.45
C ILE A 133 16.10 -2.55 2.53
N GLY A 134 14.80 -2.49 2.26
CA GLY A 134 13.76 -2.95 3.19
C GLY A 134 13.93 -4.42 3.56
N PHE A 135 14.19 -5.29 2.59
CA PHE A 135 14.45 -6.70 2.81
C PHE A 135 15.65 -6.93 3.75
N LEU A 136 16.78 -6.26 3.47
CA LEU A 136 17.97 -6.35 4.31
C LEU A 136 17.69 -5.89 5.74
N LEU A 137 16.98 -4.78 5.91
CA LEU A 137 16.60 -4.29 7.24
C LEU A 137 15.71 -5.30 7.99
N PHE A 138 14.74 -5.91 7.33
CA PHE A 138 13.84 -6.89 7.96
C PHE A 138 14.54 -8.22 8.27
N GLN A 139 15.55 -8.60 7.53
CA GLN A 139 16.31 -9.83 7.78
C GLN A 139 17.39 -9.66 8.86
N PHE A 140 18.10 -8.52 8.86
CA PHE A 140 19.23 -8.32 9.76
C PHE A 140 18.85 -7.61 11.07
N PHE A 141 17.85 -6.72 11.03
CA PHE A 141 17.46 -5.88 12.17
C PHE A 141 16.00 -6.03 12.62
N PRO A 142 15.40 -7.24 12.57
CA PRO A 142 13.97 -7.40 12.89
C PRO A 142 13.65 -7.05 14.33
N LYS A 143 14.51 -7.43 15.30
CA LYS A 143 14.29 -7.16 16.72
C LYS A 143 14.26 -5.66 17.02
N GLN A 144 15.16 -4.89 16.42
CA GLN A 144 15.22 -3.44 16.59
C GLN A 144 13.99 -2.76 16.00
N ILE A 145 13.57 -3.21 14.84
CA ILE A 145 12.36 -2.68 14.18
C ILE A 145 11.11 -2.96 15.01
N ILE A 146 10.94 -4.18 15.52
CA ILE A 146 9.81 -4.54 16.37
C ILE A 146 9.82 -3.72 17.66
N ALA A 147 10.99 -3.50 18.27
CA ALA A 147 11.15 -2.72 19.49
C ALA A 147 10.75 -1.23 19.33
N LEU A 148 10.77 -0.68 18.12
CA LEU A 148 10.26 0.68 17.85
C LEU A 148 8.75 0.79 18.03
N PHE A 149 8.00 -0.30 17.91
CA PHE A 149 6.54 -0.31 17.99
C PHE A 149 6.02 -0.69 19.39
N GLY A 150 6.86 -1.19 20.27
CA GLY A 150 6.47 -1.56 21.61
C GLY A 150 7.48 -2.45 22.32
N THR A 151 7.21 -2.66 23.60
CA THR A 151 7.96 -3.57 24.47
C THR A 151 7.16 -4.87 24.65
N GLY A 152 7.84 -5.96 24.83
CA GLY A 152 7.26 -7.28 25.09
C GLY A 152 8.25 -8.17 25.81
N ASP A 153 7.79 -9.32 26.23
CA ASP A 153 8.61 -10.37 26.82
C ASP A 153 9.46 -11.10 25.74
N GLU A 154 10.37 -11.93 26.19
CA GLU A 154 11.28 -12.67 25.30
C GLU A 154 10.53 -13.59 24.35
N LEU A 155 9.43 -14.17 24.81
CA LEU A 155 8.59 -15.06 24.02
C LEU A 155 7.94 -14.31 22.84
N TYR A 156 7.46 -13.09 23.08
CA TYR A 156 6.92 -12.20 22.05
C TYR A 156 7.98 -11.86 20.99
N PHE A 157 9.16 -11.41 21.40
CA PHE A 157 10.24 -11.07 20.45
C PHE A 157 10.69 -12.27 19.63
N THR A 158 10.78 -13.46 20.26
CA THR A 158 11.16 -14.69 19.55
C THR A 158 10.17 -15.03 18.43
N PHE A 159 8.88 -14.96 18.72
CA PHE A 159 7.83 -15.18 17.72
C PHE A 159 7.86 -14.09 16.63
N ALA A 160 7.84 -12.82 17.03
CA ALA A 160 7.72 -11.69 16.13
C ALA A 160 8.90 -11.58 15.15
N VAL A 161 10.13 -11.82 15.60
CA VAL A 161 11.33 -11.85 14.74
C VAL A 161 11.25 -12.97 13.73
N ARG A 162 10.87 -14.17 14.14
CA ARG A 162 10.71 -15.32 13.22
C ARG A 162 9.61 -15.05 12.20
N PHE A 163 8.48 -14.55 12.67
CA PHE A 163 7.34 -14.21 11.81
C PHE A 163 7.71 -13.12 10.79
N MET A 164 8.38 -12.04 11.22
CA MET A 164 8.83 -10.97 10.33
C MET A 164 9.76 -11.47 9.24
N ARG A 165 10.74 -12.28 9.56
CA ARG A 165 11.68 -12.85 8.58
C ARG A 165 10.99 -13.72 7.54
N ILE A 166 10.07 -14.57 7.96
CA ILE A 166 9.34 -15.47 7.05
C ILE A 166 8.35 -14.68 6.20
N PHE A 167 7.53 -13.84 6.83
CA PHE A 167 6.46 -13.12 6.15
C PHE A 167 7.00 -12.10 5.13
N LEU A 168 8.08 -11.40 5.48
CA LEU A 168 8.67 -10.38 4.61
C LEU A 168 9.78 -10.92 3.70
N PHE A 169 9.96 -12.25 3.65
CA PHE A 169 10.95 -12.86 2.74
C PHE A 169 10.68 -12.52 1.27
N MET A 170 9.42 -12.50 0.86
CA MET A 170 9.00 -12.23 -0.52
C MET A 170 8.74 -10.74 -0.81
N VAL A 171 9.16 -9.84 0.07
CA VAL A 171 8.87 -8.39 -0.09
C VAL A 171 9.43 -7.80 -1.39
N ILE A 172 10.56 -8.28 -1.88
CA ILE A 172 11.16 -7.85 -3.15
C ILE A 172 10.25 -8.22 -4.32
N VAL A 173 9.72 -9.45 -4.33
CA VAL A 173 8.79 -9.91 -5.38
C VAL A 173 7.49 -9.11 -5.32
N LEU A 174 6.98 -8.89 -4.10
CA LEU A 174 5.77 -8.11 -3.87
C LEU A 174 5.90 -6.66 -4.37
N SER A 175 7.08 -6.05 -4.24
CA SER A 175 7.33 -4.70 -4.71
C SER A 175 7.22 -4.55 -6.23
N LEU A 176 7.60 -5.59 -6.98
CA LEU A 176 7.51 -5.59 -8.44
C LEU A 176 6.06 -5.69 -8.95
N ILE A 177 5.16 -6.29 -8.16
CA ILE A 177 3.75 -6.42 -8.53
C ILE A 177 3.03 -5.05 -8.47
N HIS A 178 3.52 -4.12 -7.66
CA HIS A 178 2.91 -2.80 -7.46
C HIS A 178 3.39 -1.72 -8.46
N ILE A 179 4.23 -2.06 -9.43
CA ILE A 179 4.70 -1.19 -10.52
C ILE A 179 3.85 -1.42 -11.76
#